data_e852a736e7d4d5c0ddb66a794f684d4a
#
_entry.id   e852a736e7d4d5c0ddb66a794f684d4a
#
_cell.length_a   1.000
_cell.length_b   1.000
_cell.length_c   1.000
_cell.angle_alpha   90.00
_cell.angle_beta   90.00
_cell.angle_gamma   90.00
#
_symmetry.space_group_name_H-M   'P 1'
#
loop_
_entity.id
_entity.type
_entity.pdbx_description
1 polymer ?
#
loop_
_entity_poly.entity_id
_entity_poly.type
_entity_poly.pdbx_seq_one_letter_code
_entity_poly.pdbx_strand_id
1 'polypeptide(L)'
;MADIRSCHFFAPCPRGLELILAAELKKLGAFSVQTHDCGVKFQGSWYTCYRTNLESRIASRILWQVTKQPYINETDIYKISHALPWDEWISSTHTIRVNVAAKKCPLRSLEFVTLRIKDAICDRFREFTSKRPSVNTVNPDIRIHGFLDTHEFTLYLDTSGDALFKRNLRKTTGEAPLRENLAAGILQLSGWKPSIPLLDPMCGSGTFLLEAVQIALNIAPGIKRNFAFEKFKKFDSTLWKKIKEESINQQKKTLQQPIYGSDLYGDALVDAHTNLDMAGFSDLVVLKQGNILEIPAPASTGILITNPPYGKRVGNQNELADLYPKLGDILKKKFVGWNAYFLTGDALLPKLIRLAASRRIPLFNGAVECRLLEYKMVAGGMRKVKTTDVTQNPDSAPITGKNL
;
A
#
# COMPACT_ATOMS: atom_id res chain seq x y z
N MET A 1 -11.95 -26.09 -20.45
CA MET A 1 -11.20 -26.30 -19.17
C MET A 1 -10.10 -25.27 -19.13
N ALA A 2 -10.18 -24.29 -18.21
CA ALA A 2 -9.13 -23.31 -18.05
C ALA A 2 -7.81 -24.02 -17.69
N ASP A 3 -6.74 -23.69 -18.38
CA ASP A 3 -5.40 -24.26 -18.19
C ASP A 3 -4.99 -24.11 -16.71
N ILE A 4 -4.95 -25.22 -15.97
CA ILE A 4 -4.63 -25.28 -14.53
C ILE A 4 -3.13 -25.04 -14.30
N ARG A 5 -2.39 -24.57 -15.30
CA ARG A 5 -0.98 -24.26 -15.12
C ARG A 5 -0.82 -23.10 -14.15
N SER A 6 -0.16 -23.40 -13.05
CA SER A 6 0.26 -22.40 -12.07
C SER A 6 1.21 -21.39 -12.70
N CYS A 7 0.82 -20.12 -12.71
CA CYS A 7 1.67 -19.02 -13.14
C CYS A 7 2.40 -18.41 -11.94
N HIS A 8 3.59 -17.89 -12.18
CA HIS A 8 4.35 -17.14 -11.20
C HIS A 8 4.07 -15.64 -11.34
N PHE A 9 3.85 -14.98 -10.22
CA PHE A 9 3.58 -13.55 -10.19
C PHE A 9 4.46 -12.84 -9.16
N PHE A 10 4.66 -11.53 -9.39
CA PHE A 10 5.24 -10.62 -8.42
C PHE A 10 4.31 -9.42 -8.23
N ALA A 11 3.99 -9.10 -6.99
CA ALA A 11 3.19 -7.94 -6.63
C ALA A 11 4.07 -6.94 -5.84
N PRO A 12 4.56 -5.85 -6.47
CA PRO A 12 5.22 -4.78 -5.72
C PRO A 12 4.22 -4.04 -4.84
N CYS A 13 4.68 -3.59 -3.66
CA CYS A 13 3.90 -2.79 -2.72
C CYS A 13 4.76 -1.70 -2.06
N PRO A 14 4.15 -0.75 -1.32
CA PRO A 14 4.91 0.15 -0.46
C PRO A 14 5.74 -0.65 0.55
N ARG A 15 7.01 -0.24 0.71
CA ARG A 15 7.93 -0.87 1.64
C ARG A 15 7.39 -0.80 3.08
N GLY A 16 7.44 -1.93 3.79
CA GLY A 16 6.87 -2.12 5.12
C GLY A 16 5.46 -2.72 5.12
N LEU A 17 4.84 -2.93 3.93
CA LEU A 17 3.53 -3.57 3.79
C LEU A 17 3.59 -4.98 3.21
N GLU A 18 4.76 -5.57 3.04
CA GLU A 18 4.95 -6.87 2.40
C GLU A 18 4.18 -7.99 3.12
N LEU A 19 4.17 -8.00 4.46
CA LEU A 19 3.42 -8.99 5.24
C LEU A 19 1.91 -8.81 5.11
N ILE A 20 1.43 -7.55 5.05
CA ILE A 20 0.03 -7.23 4.84
C ILE A 20 -0.42 -7.70 3.46
N LEU A 21 0.37 -7.40 2.42
CA LEU A 21 0.11 -7.87 1.06
C LEU A 21 0.12 -9.39 0.98
N ALA A 22 1.08 -10.07 1.61
CA ALA A 22 1.14 -11.53 1.61
C ALA A 22 -0.12 -12.17 2.21
N ALA A 23 -0.63 -11.61 3.31
CA ALA A 23 -1.88 -12.05 3.93
C ALA A 23 -3.10 -11.78 3.02
N GLU A 24 -3.14 -10.63 2.33
CA GLU A 24 -4.19 -10.29 1.36
C GLU A 24 -4.18 -11.24 0.17
N LEU A 25 -3.03 -11.49 -0.45
CA LEU A 25 -2.90 -12.38 -1.61
C LEU A 25 -3.34 -13.82 -1.30
N LYS A 26 -2.99 -14.34 -0.10
CA LYS A 26 -3.48 -15.67 0.34
C LYS A 26 -5.00 -15.73 0.39
N LYS A 27 -5.67 -14.70 0.90
CA LYS A 27 -7.15 -14.61 0.93
C LYS A 27 -7.75 -14.53 -0.47
N LEU A 28 -7.01 -14.00 -1.44
CA LEU A 28 -7.42 -13.89 -2.84
C LEU A 28 -7.13 -15.16 -3.66
N GLY A 29 -6.64 -16.23 -3.02
CA GLY A 29 -6.40 -17.52 -3.66
C GLY A 29 -4.98 -17.73 -4.19
N ALA A 30 -4.02 -16.88 -3.80
CA ALA A 30 -2.62 -17.09 -4.09
C ALA A 30 -2.01 -18.16 -3.17
N PHE A 31 -1.11 -18.96 -3.71
CA PHE A 31 -0.32 -19.95 -2.97
C PHE A 31 1.18 -19.76 -3.22
N SER A 32 2.04 -20.50 -2.52
CA SER A 32 3.51 -20.31 -2.56
C SER A 32 3.92 -18.85 -2.33
N VAL A 33 3.23 -18.18 -1.40
CA VAL A 33 3.37 -16.73 -1.15
C VAL A 33 4.64 -16.46 -0.35
N GLN A 34 5.56 -15.66 -0.90
CA GLN A 34 6.85 -15.31 -0.30
C GLN A 34 7.06 -13.80 -0.32
N THR A 35 7.38 -13.23 0.82
CA THR A 35 7.75 -11.80 0.94
C THR A 35 9.18 -11.55 0.46
N HIS A 36 9.36 -10.46 -0.26
CA HIS A 36 10.65 -9.94 -0.71
C HIS A 36 10.71 -8.44 -0.46
N ASP A 37 11.87 -7.83 -0.60
CA ASP A 37 12.01 -6.37 -0.54
C ASP A 37 11.02 -5.70 -1.50
N CYS A 38 10.17 -4.81 -0.98
CA CYS A 38 9.19 -4.02 -1.74
C CYS A 38 8.13 -4.83 -2.50
N GLY A 39 7.84 -6.09 -2.13
CA GLY A 39 6.81 -6.88 -2.80
C GLY A 39 6.69 -8.32 -2.35
N VAL A 40 5.83 -9.05 -3.06
CA VAL A 40 5.50 -10.44 -2.74
C VAL A 40 5.51 -11.27 -4.02
N LYS A 41 6.25 -12.37 -4.02
CA LYS A 41 6.15 -13.43 -5.05
C LYS A 41 5.04 -14.39 -4.66
N PHE A 42 4.27 -14.84 -5.62
CA PHE A 42 3.22 -15.84 -5.41
C PHE A 42 2.93 -16.65 -6.68
N GLN A 43 2.22 -17.73 -6.49
CA GLN A 43 1.70 -18.56 -7.58
C GLN A 43 0.17 -18.51 -7.57
N GLY A 44 -0.41 -18.68 -8.75
CA GLY A 44 -1.86 -18.71 -8.93
C GLY A 44 -2.27 -19.00 -10.37
N SER A 45 -3.56 -19.19 -10.59
CA SER A 45 -4.16 -19.27 -11.93
C SER A 45 -4.48 -17.88 -12.49
N TRP A 46 -5.00 -17.81 -13.71
CA TRP A 46 -5.54 -16.56 -14.27
C TRP A 46 -6.75 -16.04 -13.47
N TYR A 47 -7.53 -16.92 -12.85
CA TYR A 47 -8.56 -16.52 -11.87
C TYR A 47 -7.95 -15.70 -10.72
N THR A 48 -6.86 -16.20 -10.14
CA THR A 48 -6.13 -15.48 -9.08
C THR A 48 -5.55 -14.16 -9.58
N CYS A 49 -5.00 -14.14 -10.80
CA CYS A 49 -4.47 -12.93 -11.43
C CYS A 49 -5.56 -11.85 -11.59
N TYR A 50 -6.71 -12.20 -12.14
CA TYR A 50 -7.82 -11.27 -12.34
C TYR A 50 -8.34 -10.77 -10.99
N ARG A 51 -8.54 -11.67 -10.05
CA ARG A 51 -9.04 -11.35 -8.73
C ARG A 51 -8.08 -10.45 -7.94
N THR A 52 -6.77 -10.72 -7.98
CA THR A 52 -5.77 -9.90 -7.30
C THR A 52 -5.67 -8.50 -7.91
N ASN A 53 -5.81 -8.34 -9.22
CA ASN A 53 -5.89 -7.04 -9.87
C ASN A 53 -7.15 -6.26 -9.44
N LEU A 54 -8.30 -6.94 -9.33
CA LEU A 54 -9.56 -6.32 -8.95
C LEU A 54 -9.60 -5.92 -7.48
N GLU A 55 -9.20 -6.83 -6.58
CA GLU A 55 -9.51 -6.75 -5.16
C GLU A 55 -8.33 -6.33 -4.28
N SER A 56 -7.07 -6.44 -4.75
CA SER A 56 -5.93 -6.05 -3.92
C SER A 56 -5.91 -4.56 -3.63
N ARG A 57 -5.87 -4.22 -2.34
CA ARG A 57 -5.77 -2.84 -1.85
C ARG A 57 -4.33 -2.39 -1.69
N ILE A 58 -3.40 -3.33 -1.51
CA ILE A 58 -2.01 -3.08 -1.12
C ILE A 58 -1.05 -3.15 -2.31
N ALA A 59 -1.27 -4.07 -3.25
CA ALA A 59 -0.42 -4.19 -4.42
C ALA A 59 -0.38 -2.90 -5.24
N SER A 60 0.79 -2.55 -5.74
CA SER A 60 0.96 -1.46 -6.73
C SER A 60 0.70 -1.94 -8.15
N ARG A 61 1.00 -3.21 -8.42
CA ARG A 61 0.80 -3.92 -9.70
C ARG A 61 0.74 -5.42 -9.44
N ILE A 62 0.25 -6.16 -10.43
CA ILE A 62 0.40 -7.61 -10.52
C ILE A 62 1.22 -7.90 -11.79
N LEU A 63 2.40 -8.43 -11.62
CA LEU A 63 3.36 -8.70 -12.69
C LEU A 63 3.44 -10.20 -12.94
N TRP A 64 3.05 -10.66 -14.14
CA TRP A 64 3.18 -12.05 -14.54
C TRP A 64 4.62 -12.33 -14.96
N GLN A 65 5.31 -13.25 -14.28
CA GLN A 65 6.66 -13.68 -14.60
C GLN A 65 6.64 -14.60 -15.83
N VAL A 66 7.18 -14.12 -16.94
CA VAL A 66 7.22 -14.87 -18.20
C VAL A 66 8.51 -15.67 -18.37
N THR A 67 9.59 -15.21 -17.74
CA THR A 67 10.85 -15.98 -17.66
C THR A 67 11.71 -15.56 -16.47
N LYS A 68 12.57 -16.46 -16.03
CA LYS A 68 13.64 -16.21 -15.07
C LYS A 68 14.79 -17.12 -15.43
N GLN A 69 15.93 -16.55 -15.87
CA GLN A 69 17.08 -17.28 -16.36
C GLN A 69 18.39 -16.60 -15.97
N PRO A 70 19.49 -17.34 -15.85
CA PRO A 70 20.80 -16.76 -15.67
C PRO A 70 21.24 -15.97 -16.91
N TYR A 71 22.07 -14.96 -16.70
CA TYR A 71 22.67 -14.14 -17.75
C TYR A 71 24.13 -13.79 -17.39
N ILE A 72 24.93 -13.47 -18.38
CA ILE A 72 26.29 -12.97 -18.22
C ILE A 72 26.42 -11.56 -18.82
N ASN A 73 25.75 -11.31 -19.95
CA ASN A 73 25.85 -10.06 -20.69
C ASN A 73 24.52 -9.69 -21.38
N GLU A 74 24.51 -8.55 -22.04
CA GLU A 74 23.33 -8.02 -22.72
C GLU A 74 22.88 -8.85 -23.93
N THR A 75 23.78 -9.67 -24.51
CA THR A 75 23.43 -10.58 -25.59
C THR A 75 22.59 -11.75 -25.10
N ASP A 76 22.86 -12.24 -23.90
CA ASP A 76 22.04 -13.28 -23.27
C ASP A 76 20.63 -12.75 -22.99
N ILE A 77 20.52 -11.52 -22.48
CA ILE A 77 19.22 -10.85 -22.23
C ILE A 77 18.42 -10.74 -23.54
N TYR A 78 19.09 -10.35 -24.65
CA TYR A 78 18.44 -10.32 -25.97
C TYR A 78 17.94 -11.70 -26.38
N LYS A 79 18.80 -12.74 -26.35
CA LYS A 79 18.43 -14.11 -26.73
C LYS A 79 17.26 -14.65 -25.90
N ILE A 80 17.32 -14.47 -24.57
CA ILE A 80 16.25 -14.89 -23.64
C ILE A 80 14.94 -14.19 -23.98
N SER A 81 14.98 -12.88 -24.20
CA SER A 81 13.79 -12.08 -24.52
C SER A 81 13.23 -12.42 -25.90
N HIS A 82 14.08 -12.69 -26.90
CA HIS A 82 13.67 -13.04 -28.26
C HIS A 82 13.01 -14.43 -28.34
N ALA A 83 13.49 -15.39 -27.54
CA ALA A 83 12.96 -16.77 -27.51
C ALA A 83 11.52 -16.88 -26.99
N LEU A 84 10.98 -15.82 -26.35
CA LEU A 84 9.64 -15.85 -25.78
C LEU A 84 8.54 -15.71 -26.86
N PRO A 85 7.39 -16.36 -26.70
CA PRO A 85 6.30 -16.34 -27.68
C PRO A 85 5.41 -15.08 -27.52
N TRP A 86 6.00 -13.91 -27.77
CA TRP A 86 5.32 -12.61 -27.63
C TRP A 86 4.06 -12.51 -28.45
N ASP A 87 4.11 -13.06 -29.66
CA ASP A 87 3.02 -13.10 -30.63
C ASP A 87 1.82 -13.94 -30.17
N GLU A 88 2.00 -14.87 -29.23
CA GLU A 88 0.91 -15.60 -28.59
C GLU A 88 0.22 -14.83 -27.45
N TRP A 89 0.93 -13.89 -26.83
CA TRP A 89 0.44 -13.16 -25.66
C TRP A 89 -0.19 -11.83 -26.01
N ILE A 90 0.42 -11.08 -26.90
CA ILE A 90 -0.02 -9.71 -27.26
C ILE A 90 -0.09 -9.53 -28.79
N SER A 91 -0.76 -8.48 -29.24
CA SER A 91 -0.85 -8.13 -30.65
C SER A 91 0.27 -7.15 -31.05
N SER A 92 0.77 -7.26 -32.29
CA SER A 92 1.67 -6.25 -32.88
C SER A 92 1.04 -4.86 -33.04
N THR A 93 -0.29 -4.76 -32.92
CA THR A 93 -1.01 -3.49 -32.94
C THR A 93 -0.96 -2.74 -31.62
N HIS A 94 -0.61 -3.41 -30.51
CA HIS A 94 -0.45 -2.78 -29.22
C HIS A 94 0.85 -2.00 -29.14
N THR A 95 0.83 -0.88 -28.44
CA THR A 95 2.04 -0.14 -28.08
C THR A 95 2.68 -0.73 -26.85
N ILE A 96 4.01 -0.77 -26.82
CA ILE A 96 4.78 -1.34 -25.70
C ILE A 96 5.66 -0.30 -25.00
N ARG A 97 5.96 -0.56 -23.73
CA ARG A 97 7.04 0.11 -22.98
C ARG A 97 7.80 -0.93 -22.17
N VAL A 98 9.11 -0.89 -22.27
CA VAL A 98 10.03 -1.69 -21.44
C VAL A 98 10.59 -0.80 -20.34
N ASN A 99 10.60 -1.30 -19.11
CA ASN A 99 11.24 -0.69 -17.95
C ASN A 99 12.16 -1.73 -17.31
N VAL A 100 13.37 -1.33 -16.96
CA VAL A 100 14.35 -2.20 -16.31
C VAL A 100 14.72 -1.63 -14.95
N ALA A 101 14.72 -2.50 -13.95
CA ALA A 101 15.26 -2.23 -12.63
C ALA A 101 16.31 -3.27 -12.27
N ALA A 102 17.25 -2.91 -11.42
CA ALA A 102 18.31 -3.84 -11.02
C ALA A 102 18.72 -3.67 -9.57
N LYS A 103 19.23 -4.77 -8.98
CA LYS A 103 19.84 -4.78 -7.66
C LYS A 103 21.17 -5.55 -7.75
N LYS A 104 22.30 -4.86 -7.54
CA LYS A 104 23.66 -5.44 -7.65
C LYS A 104 23.96 -6.05 -9.03
N CYS A 105 23.44 -5.45 -10.11
CA CYS A 105 23.66 -5.89 -11.48
C CYS A 105 25.09 -5.56 -11.93
N PRO A 106 25.81 -6.48 -12.60
CA PRO A 106 27.15 -6.23 -13.10
C PRO A 106 27.19 -5.41 -14.41
N LEU A 107 26.04 -5.26 -15.11
CA LEU A 107 25.98 -4.54 -16.38
C LEU A 107 26.03 -3.02 -16.15
N ARG A 108 26.70 -2.30 -17.06
CA ARG A 108 26.98 -0.88 -16.92
C ARG A 108 25.78 0.03 -17.22
N SER A 109 24.92 -0.37 -18.15
CA SER A 109 23.84 0.48 -18.66
C SER A 109 22.51 -0.25 -18.67
N LEU A 110 21.61 0.12 -17.74
CA LEU A 110 20.23 -0.39 -17.73
C LEU A 110 19.41 0.17 -18.90
N GLU A 111 19.78 1.34 -19.43
CA GLU A 111 19.15 1.90 -20.61
C GLU A 111 19.45 1.03 -21.84
N PHE A 112 20.70 0.62 -22.02
CA PHE A 112 21.07 -0.29 -23.10
C PHE A 112 20.37 -1.64 -22.95
N VAL A 113 20.29 -2.21 -21.75
CA VAL A 113 19.50 -3.43 -21.48
C VAL A 113 18.03 -3.22 -21.87
N THR A 114 17.44 -2.07 -21.54
CA THR A 114 16.06 -1.74 -21.93
C THR A 114 15.87 -1.77 -23.44
N LEU A 115 16.82 -1.19 -24.19
CA LEU A 115 16.81 -1.23 -25.65
C LEU A 115 16.97 -2.66 -26.18
N ARG A 116 17.88 -3.47 -25.62
CA ARG A 116 18.09 -4.86 -26.03
C ARG A 116 16.82 -5.71 -25.86
N ILE A 117 16.10 -5.57 -24.75
CA ILE A 117 14.81 -6.24 -24.53
C ILE A 117 13.77 -5.77 -25.56
N LYS A 118 13.66 -4.45 -25.78
CA LYS A 118 12.74 -3.87 -26.78
C LYS A 118 13.05 -4.40 -28.19
N ASP A 119 14.33 -4.41 -28.59
CA ASP A 119 14.75 -4.89 -29.91
C ASP A 119 14.42 -6.37 -30.07
N ALA A 120 14.73 -7.21 -29.08
CA ALA A 120 14.39 -8.64 -29.09
C ALA A 120 12.89 -8.89 -29.32
N ILE A 121 12.02 -8.13 -28.63
CA ILE A 121 10.57 -8.23 -28.80
C ILE A 121 10.16 -7.81 -30.22
N CYS A 122 10.68 -6.69 -30.72
CA CYS A 122 10.37 -6.20 -32.06
C CYS A 122 10.82 -7.15 -33.17
N ASP A 123 12.01 -7.72 -33.00
CA ASP A 123 12.58 -8.67 -33.99
C ASP A 123 11.79 -9.98 -33.99
N ARG A 124 11.44 -10.52 -32.83
CA ARG A 124 10.54 -11.68 -32.72
C ARG A 124 9.22 -11.45 -33.46
N PHE A 125 8.61 -10.29 -33.29
CA PHE A 125 7.37 -9.96 -34.00
C PHE A 125 7.58 -9.86 -35.51
N ARG A 126 8.71 -9.28 -35.98
CA ARG A 126 9.03 -9.21 -37.44
C ARG A 126 9.14 -10.58 -38.04
N GLU A 127 9.80 -11.51 -37.36
CA GLU A 127 9.99 -12.88 -37.87
C GLU A 127 8.68 -13.64 -38.05
N PHE A 128 7.72 -13.48 -37.10
CA PHE A 128 6.50 -14.28 -37.08
C PHE A 128 5.28 -13.59 -37.65
N THR A 129 5.24 -12.24 -37.69
CA THR A 129 4.06 -11.50 -38.12
C THR A 129 4.34 -10.46 -39.20
N SER A 130 5.58 -10.27 -39.62
CA SER A 130 6.06 -9.21 -40.51
C SER A 130 5.73 -7.78 -40.04
N LYS A 131 5.23 -7.62 -38.80
CA LYS A 131 4.89 -6.35 -38.15
C LYS A 131 5.62 -6.26 -36.81
N ARG A 132 5.77 -5.07 -36.27
CA ARG A 132 6.33 -4.88 -34.93
C ARG A 132 5.43 -3.96 -34.10
N PRO A 133 5.39 -4.13 -32.78
CA PRO A 133 4.71 -3.17 -31.90
C PRO A 133 5.46 -1.82 -31.92
N SER A 134 4.67 -0.74 -31.81
CA SER A 134 5.21 0.61 -31.63
C SER A 134 5.53 0.87 -30.15
N VAL A 135 6.49 1.76 -29.89
CA VAL A 135 6.84 2.18 -28.54
C VAL A 135 6.04 3.42 -28.16
N ASN A 136 5.39 3.38 -27.00
CA ASN A 136 4.76 4.55 -26.39
C ASN A 136 5.24 4.66 -24.93
N THR A 137 6.05 5.69 -24.64
CA THR A 137 6.64 5.88 -23.32
C THR A 137 5.70 6.57 -22.32
N VAL A 138 4.62 7.18 -22.78
CA VAL A 138 3.66 7.92 -21.93
C VAL A 138 2.50 7.02 -21.55
N ASN A 139 1.76 6.53 -22.54
CA ASN A 139 0.56 5.71 -22.34
C ASN A 139 0.61 4.42 -23.17
N PRO A 140 1.47 3.46 -22.83
CA PRO A 140 1.56 2.19 -23.53
C PRO A 140 0.37 1.29 -23.22
N ASP A 141 -0.01 0.46 -24.21
CA ASP A 141 -0.99 -0.61 -23.99
C ASP A 141 -0.44 -1.71 -23.09
N ILE A 142 0.81 -2.07 -23.30
CA ILE A 142 1.49 -3.16 -22.60
C ILE A 142 2.79 -2.65 -21.98
N ARG A 143 2.96 -2.89 -20.68
CA ARG A 143 4.21 -2.62 -19.96
C ARG A 143 4.93 -3.93 -19.70
N ILE A 144 6.24 -3.92 -19.94
CA ILE A 144 7.13 -5.05 -19.74
C ILE A 144 8.19 -4.61 -18.73
N HIS A 145 8.42 -5.41 -17.70
CA HIS A 145 9.38 -5.11 -16.65
C HIS A 145 10.49 -6.13 -16.62
N GLY A 146 11.73 -5.68 -16.84
CA GLY A 146 12.93 -6.46 -16.62
C GLY A 146 13.49 -6.21 -15.22
N PHE A 147 13.89 -7.25 -14.53
CA PHE A 147 14.62 -7.15 -13.27
C PHE A 147 15.91 -7.98 -13.36
N LEU A 148 17.03 -7.35 -12.99
CA LEU A 148 18.33 -8.01 -12.95
C LEU A 148 18.87 -7.98 -11.52
N ASP A 149 19.32 -9.12 -11.06
CA ASP A 149 20.23 -9.18 -9.91
C ASP A 149 21.65 -9.53 -10.37
N THR A 150 22.50 -10.04 -9.48
CA THR A 150 23.88 -10.38 -9.80
C THR A 150 24.01 -11.47 -10.86
N HIS A 151 23.05 -12.41 -10.92
CA HIS A 151 23.15 -13.64 -11.72
C HIS A 151 21.94 -13.94 -12.58
N GLU A 152 20.76 -13.41 -12.22
CA GLU A 152 19.49 -13.78 -12.82
C GLU A 152 18.80 -12.59 -13.48
N PHE A 153 18.28 -12.84 -14.67
CA PHE A 153 17.37 -11.95 -15.38
C PHE A 153 15.95 -12.49 -15.30
N THR A 154 15.06 -11.66 -14.80
CA THR A 154 13.62 -11.97 -14.74
C THR A 154 12.85 -10.98 -15.60
N LEU A 155 11.92 -11.49 -16.40
CA LEU A 155 11.06 -10.66 -17.24
C LEU A 155 9.61 -10.87 -16.85
N TYR A 156 8.87 -9.76 -16.80
CA TYR A 156 7.46 -9.73 -16.41
C TYR A 156 6.61 -9.01 -17.45
N LEU A 157 5.40 -9.51 -17.68
CA LEU A 157 4.30 -8.76 -18.28
C LEU A 157 3.45 -8.12 -17.19
N ASP A 158 3.20 -6.83 -17.29
CA ASP A 158 2.32 -6.10 -16.40
C ASP A 158 0.85 -6.43 -16.74
N THR A 159 0.15 -7.08 -15.82
CA THR A 159 -1.26 -7.41 -15.99
C THR A 159 -2.19 -6.29 -15.54
N SER A 160 -1.69 -5.31 -14.80
CA SER A 160 -2.48 -4.23 -14.21
C SER A 160 -2.68 -3.03 -15.14
N GLY A 161 -1.66 -2.67 -15.93
CA GLY A 161 -1.65 -1.45 -16.75
C GLY A 161 -1.24 -0.24 -15.92
N ASP A 162 -2.16 0.65 -15.56
CA ASP A 162 -1.87 1.69 -14.60
C ASP A 162 -1.67 1.14 -13.19
N ALA A 163 -0.96 1.89 -12.36
CA ALA A 163 -0.72 1.45 -10.98
C ALA A 163 -2.04 1.26 -10.21
N LEU A 164 -2.15 0.15 -9.45
CA LEU A 164 -3.40 -0.22 -8.77
C LEU A 164 -3.85 0.79 -7.71
N PHE A 165 -2.94 1.57 -7.14
CA PHE A 165 -3.31 2.64 -6.21
C PHE A 165 -4.05 3.80 -6.87
N LYS A 166 -3.98 3.98 -8.19
CA LYS A 166 -4.84 4.92 -8.93
C LYS A 166 -6.25 4.33 -9.03
N ARG A 167 -7.09 4.59 -8.01
CA ARG A 167 -8.46 4.03 -7.94
C ARG A 167 -9.45 4.72 -8.89
N ASN A 168 -9.05 5.86 -9.49
CA ASN A 168 -9.94 6.75 -10.27
C ASN A 168 -11.09 7.33 -9.43
N LEU A 169 -10.87 7.51 -8.14
CA LEU A 169 -11.84 8.07 -7.21
C LEU A 169 -11.52 9.51 -6.79
N ARG A 170 -10.37 10.04 -7.18
CA ARG A 170 -9.94 11.40 -6.82
C ARG A 170 -9.71 12.24 -8.07
N LYS A 171 -10.27 13.44 -8.05
CA LYS A 171 -10.01 14.49 -9.04
C LYS A 171 -8.93 15.44 -8.56
N THR A 172 -8.97 15.78 -7.27
CA THR A 172 -8.06 16.71 -6.63
C THR A 172 -7.08 15.98 -5.73
N THR A 173 -5.81 16.35 -5.80
CA THR A 173 -4.76 15.82 -4.94
C THR A 173 -3.87 17.00 -4.52
N GLY A 174 -3.62 17.13 -3.23
CA GLY A 174 -2.64 18.09 -2.72
C GLY A 174 -1.22 17.80 -3.21
N GLU A 175 -0.27 18.65 -2.87
CA GLU A 175 1.16 18.39 -3.09
C GLU A 175 1.58 17.09 -2.39
N ALA A 176 2.25 16.16 -3.09
CA ALA A 176 2.69 14.84 -2.61
C ALA A 176 1.63 14.06 -1.79
N PRO A 177 0.53 13.62 -2.41
CA PRO A 177 -0.59 12.99 -1.74
C PRO A 177 -0.20 11.63 -1.14
N LEU A 178 -0.87 11.24 -0.06
CA LEU A 178 -0.82 9.88 0.43
C LEU A 178 -1.35 8.92 -0.65
N ARG A 179 -0.57 7.88 -0.99
CA ARG A 179 -1.04 6.87 -1.95
C ARG A 179 -2.12 6.01 -1.32
N GLU A 180 -3.13 5.66 -2.08
CA GLU A 180 -4.30 4.91 -1.63
C GLU A 180 -3.92 3.53 -1.07
N ASN A 181 -2.98 2.84 -1.70
CA ASN A 181 -2.52 1.53 -1.21
C ASN A 181 -1.73 1.63 0.11
N LEU A 182 -1.04 2.74 0.35
CA LEU A 182 -0.41 3.00 1.64
C LEU A 182 -1.47 3.32 2.70
N ALA A 183 -2.49 4.12 2.37
CA ALA A 183 -3.61 4.41 3.28
C ALA A 183 -4.36 3.13 3.66
N ALA A 184 -4.68 2.27 2.69
CA ALA A 184 -5.30 0.97 2.96
C ALA A 184 -4.43 0.07 3.86
N GLY A 185 -3.12 0.07 3.64
CA GLY A 185 -2.17 -0.66 4.49
C GLY A 185 -2.12 -0.14 5.92
N ILE A 186 -2.17 1.18 6.11
CA ILE A 186 -2.20 1.81 7.44
C ILE A 186 -3.50 1.47 8.16
N LEU A 187 -4.66 1.53 7.49
CA LEU A 187 -5.93 1.09 8.05
C LEU A 187 -5.87 -0.37 8.54
N GLN A 188 -5.23 -1.26 7.80
CA GLN A 188 -5.03 -2.66 8.23
C GLN A 188 -4.02 -2.78 9.38
N LEU A 189 -2.90 -2.05 9.35
CA LEU A 189 -1.88 -2.05 10.41
C LEU A 189 -2.40 -1.48 11.73
N SER A 190 -3.35 -0.53 11.68
CA SER A 190 -4.01 0.02 12.86
C SER A 190 -4.96 -0.96 13.53
N GLY A 191 -5.29 -2.07 12.87
CA GLY A 191 -6.29 -3.02 13.33
C GLY A 191 -7.73 -2.50 13.22
N TRP A 192 -7.94 -1.39 12.48
CA TRP A 192 -9.28 -0.87 12.25
C TRP A 192 -10.16 -1.89 11.52
N LYS A 193 -11.40 -1.96 11.97
CA LYS A 193 -12.46 -2.78 11.37
C LYS A 193 -13.71 -1.91 11.17
N PRO A 194 -14.57 -2.23 10.18
CA PRO A 194 -15.82 -1.48 9.96
C PRO A 194 -16.74 -1.36 11.17
N SER A 195 -16.57 -2.20 12.18
CA SER A 195 -17.30 -2.17 13.45
C SER A 195 -16.73 -1.18 14.47
N ILE A 196 -15.70 -0.42 14.16
CA ILE A 196 -15.03 0.54 15.02
C ILE A 196 -15.15 1.94 14.39
N PRO A 197 -15.60 2.99 15.13
CA PRO A 197 -15.57 4.35 14.62
C PRO A 197 -14.18 4.78 14.16
N LEU A 198 -14.10 5.51 13.06
CA LEU A 198 -12.85 6.05 12.48
C LEU A 198 -12.91 7.58 12.46
N LEU A 199 -11.80 8.21 12.83
CA LEU A 199 -11.61 9.66 12.68
C LEU A 199 -10.28 9.95 11.99
N ASP A 200 -10.33 10.76 10.93
CA ASP A 200 -9.15 11.46 10.38
C ASP A 200 -9.29 12.96 10.65
N PRO A 201 -8.61 13.51 11.67
CA PRO A 201 -8.78 14.90 12.08
C PRO A 201 -7.93 15.91 11.30
N MET A 202 -7.16 15.47 10.32
CA MET A 202 -6.39 16.29 9.38
C MET A 202 -6.49 15.62 7.99
N CYS A 203 -7.74 15.47 7.50
CA CYS A 203 -8.06 14.55 6.40
C CYS A 203 -7.54 15.01 5.02
N GLY A 204 -7.18 16.28 4.88
CA GLY A 204 -6.76 16.82 3.60
C GLY A 204 -7.77 16.51 2.50
N SER A 205 -7.34 15.91 1.40
CA SER A 205 -8.22 15.49 0.28
C SER A 205 -9.00 14.18 0.54
N GLY A 206 -9.02 13.65 1.78
CA GLY A 206 -9.87 12.54 2.21
C GLY A 206 -9.37 11.13 1.85
N THR A 207 -8.06 10.91 1.67
CA THR A 207 -7.54 9.60 1.22
C THR A 207 -7.88 8.46 2.17
N PHE A 208 -7.69 8.64 3.49
CA PHE A 208 -8.07 7.62 4.47
C PHE A 208 -9.58 7.38 4.49
N LEU A 209 -10.38 8.44 4.36
CA LEU A 209 -11.84 8.35 4.37
C LEU A 209 -12.35 7.52 3.18
N LEU A 210 -11.84 7.79 1.96
CA LEU A 210 -12.19 7.04 0.76
C LEU A 210 -11.83 5.56 0.87
N GLU A 211 -10.62 5.23 1.32
CA GLU A 211 -10.21 3.83 1.50
C GLU A 211 -11.02 3.14 2.61
N ALA A 212 -11.32 3.85 3.71
CA ALA A 212 -12.12 3.30 4.79
C ALA A 212 -13.55 2.96 4.35
N VAL A 213 -14.22 3.85 3.59
CA VAL A 213 -15.56 3.56 3.04
C VAL A 213 -15.52 2.35 2.11
N GLN A 214 -14.54 2.28 1.19
CA GLN A 214 -14.41 1.12 0.30
C GLN A 214 -14.17 -0.19 1.07
N ILE A 215 -13.37 -0.17 2.13
CA ILE A 215 -13.13 -1.33 3.00
C ILE A 215 -14.41 -1.70 3.73
N ALA A 216 -15.10 -0.73 4.34
CA ALA A 216 -16.32 -0.96 5.12
C ALA A 216 -17.46 -1.54 4.28
N LEU A 217 -17.62 -1.06 3.05
CA LEU A 217 -18.63 -1.51 2.10
C LEU A 217 -18.18 -2.72 1.25
N ASN A 218 -16.96 -3.23 1.46
CA ASN A 218 -16.37 -4.30 0.66
C ASN A 218 -16.37 -4.01 -0.85
N ILE A 219 -16.15 -2.75 -1.25
CA ILE A 219 -16.04 -2.35 -2.65
C ILE A 219 -14.63 -2.67 -3.14
N ALA A 220 -14.51 -3.46 -4.21
CA ALA A 220 -13.21 -3.78 -4.80
C ALA A 220 -12.55 -2.52 -5.37
N PRO A 221 -11.27 -2.23 -5.04
CA PRO A 221 -10.60 -1.00 -5.46
C PRO A 221 -10.42 -0.87 -6.97
N GLY A 222 -10.44 -1.99 -7.69
CA GLY A 222 -10.31 -2.05 -9.14
C GLY A 222 -11.61 -1.99 -9.93
N ILE A 223 -12.77 -1.88 -9.27
CA ILE A 223 -14.09 -2.07 -9.93
C ILE A 223 -14.39 -1.04 -11.05
N LYS A 224 -13.86 0.18 -10.92
CA LYS A 224 -14.08 1.30 -11.86
C LYS A 224 -12.95 1.47 -12.90
N ARG A 225 -12.09 0.46 -13.10
CA ARG A 225 -10.93 0.59 -13.99
C ARG A 225 -10.79 -0.57 -14.96
N ASN A 226 -10.02 -0.35 -16.06
CA ASN A 226 -9.58 -1.38 -16.98
C ASN A 226 -8.19 -1.86 -16.64
N PHE A 227 -7.84 -3.06 -17.06
CA PHE A 227 -6.55 -3.68 -16.78
C PHE A 227 -5.82 -4.09 -18.07
N ALA A 228 -4.49 -4.17 -18.01
CA ALA A 228 -3.69 -4.54 -19.18
C ALA A 228 -3.95 -6.00 -19.61
N PHE A 229 -4.27 -6.90 -18.68
CA PHE A 229 -4.58 -8.30 -19.04
C PHE A 229 -5.80 -8.42 -19.99
N GLU A 230 -6.71 -7.43 -20.01
CA GLU A 230 -7.84 -7.42 -20.93
C GLU A 230 -7.42 -7.28 -22.41
N LYS A 231 -6.17 -6.85 -22.64
CA LYS A 231 -5.55 -6.74 -23.98
C LYS A 231 -4.76 -7.99 -24.38
N PHE A 232 -4.62 -8.98 -23.50
CA PHE A 232 -3.90 -10.20 -23.84
C PHE A 232 -4.72 -11.11 -24.75
N LYS A 233 -4.09 -11.79 -25.70
CA LYS A 233 -4.77 -12.66 -26.66
C LYS A 233 -5.54 -13.82 -26.01
N LYS A 234 -5.08 -14.30 -24.85
CA LYS A 234 -5.70 -15.38 -24.08
C LYS A 234 -6.59 -14.87 -22.95
N PHE A 235 -7.09 -13.62 -23.07
CA PHE A 235 -8.00 -13.04 -22.09
C PHE A 235 -9.35 -13.77 -22.09
N ASP A 236 -9.76 -14.26 -20.91
CA ASP A 236 -11.06 -14.91 -20.71
C ASP A 236 -12.07 -13.87 -20.17
N SER A 237 -12.84 -13.31 -21.08
CA SER A 237 -13.85 -12.28 -20.78
C SER A 237 -15.03 -12.85 -19.96
N THR A 238 -15.36 -14.13 -20.11
CA THR A 238 -16.43 -14.79 -19.38
C THR A 238 -16.04 -14.96 -17.92
N LEU A 239 -14.83 -15.48 -17.66
CA LEU A 239 -14.28 -15.59 -16.32
C LEU A 239 -14.16 -14.21 -15.65
N TRP A 240 -13.70 -13.21 -16.39
CA TRP A 240 -13.56 -11.83 -15.88
C TRP A 240 -14.90 -11.23 -15.47
N LYS A 241 -15.94 -11.40 -16.31
CA LYS A 241 -17.29 -10.94 -16.00
C LYS A 241 -17.82 -11.60 -14.73
N LYS A 242 -17.64 -12.91 -14.58
CA LYS A 242 -18.05 -13.65 -13.39
C LYS A 242 -17.36 -13.12 -12.12
N ILE A 243 -16.03 -12.88 -12.15
CA ILE A 243 -15.27 -12.34 -11.02
C ILE A 243 -15.78 -10.95 -10.62
N LYS A 244 -16.07 -10.08 -11.59
CA LYS A 244 -16.65 -8.75 -11.32
C LYS A 244 -18.04 -8.85 -10.67
N GLU A 245 -18.90 -9.71 -11.18
CA GLU A 245 -20.25 -9.93 -10.64
C GLU A 245 -20.18 -10.48 -9.20
N GLU A 246 -19.31 -11.46 -8.94
CA GLU A 246 -19.08 -12.00 -7.59
C GLU A 246 -18.63 -10.90 -6.62
N SER A 247 -17.72 -10.04 -7.05
CA SER A 247 -17.23 -8.91 -6.24
C SER A 247 -18.31 -7.86 -5.96
N ILE A 248 -19.17 -7.56 -6.95
CA ILE A 248 -20.29 -6.62 -6.78
C ILE A 248 -21.33 -7.18 -5.82
N ASN A 249 -21.66 -8.48 -5.93
CA ASN A 249 -22.65 -9.14 -5.07
C ASN A 249 -22.21 -9.22 -3.59
N GLN A 250 -20.91 -9.11 -3.31
CA GLN A 250 -20.37 -9.07 -1.95
C GLN A 250 -20.35 -7.67 -1.32
N GLN A 251 -20.72 -6.63 -2.05
CA GLN A 251 -20.74 -5.27 -1.54
C GLN A 251 -21.84 -5.08 -0.49
N LYS A 252 -21.52 -4.30 0.53
CA LYS A 252 -22.46 -3.87 1.57
C LYS A 252 -23.06 -2.52 1.19
N LYS A 253 -24.30 -2.28 1.60
CA LYS A 253 -25.03 -1.03 1.30
C LYS A 253 -24.84 0.04 2.36
N THR A 254 -24.51 -0.35 3.60
CA THR A 254 -24.46 0.55 4.74
C THR A 254 -23.21 0.36 5.57
N LEU A 255 -22.73 1.43 6.18
CA LEU A 255 -21.63 1.37 7.14
C LEU A 255 -22.13 0.79 8.48
N GLN A 256 -21.27 0.03 9.16
CA GLN A 256 -21.55 -0.50 10.49
C GLN A 256 -21.33 0.55 11.57
N GLN A 257 -20.33 1.42 11.39
CA GLN A 257 -20.00 2.53 12.28
C GLN A 257 -19.67 3.77 11.45
N PRO A 258 -19.88 4.97 12.02
CA PRO A 258 -19.57 6.22 11.34
C PRO A 258 -18.08 6.38 11.05
N ILE A 259 -17.80 7.05 9.92
CA ILE A 259 -16.46 7.50 9.53
C ILE A 259 -16.50 9.03 9.58
N TYR A 260 -15.56 9.62 10.30
CA TYR A 260 -15.46 11.04 10.53
C TYR A 260 -14.20 11.61 9.89
N GLY A 261 -14.32 12.77 9.26
CA GLY A 261 -13.20 13.55 8.76
C GLY A 261 -13.28 14.99 9.22
N SER A 262 -12.14 15.58 9.55
CA SER A 262 -12.05 17.02 9.74
C SER A 262 -10.73 17.57 9.23
N ASP A 263 -10.71 18.84 8.94
CA ASP A 263 -9.49 19.59 8.63
C ASP A 263 -9.64 21.03 9.13
N LEU A 264 -8.51 21.67 9.43
CA LEU A 264 -8.47 23.07 9.82
C LEU A 264 -8.81 23.98 8.64
N TYR A 265 -8.34 23.60 7.45
CA TYR A 265 -8.43 24.39 6.23
C TYR A 265 -9.68 24.04 5.43
N GLY A 266 -10.51 25.04 5.13
CA GLY A 266 -11.74 24.87 4.34
C GLY A 266 -11.49 24.31 2.94
N ASP A 267 -10.42 24.74 2.27
CA ASP A 267 -10.07 24.29 0.92
C ASP A 267 -9.76 22.77 0.89
N ALA A 268 -9.09 22.26 1.93
CA ALA A 268 -8.84 20.83 2.07
C ALA A 268 -10.15 20.03 2.19
N LEU A 269 -11.14 20.58 2.90
CA LEU A 269 -12.46 19.96 3.01
C LEU A 269 -13.27 20.02 1.72
N VAL A 270 -13.13 21.09 0.93
CA VAL A 270 -13.72 21.17 -0.41
C VAL A 270 -13.15 20.07 -1.30
N ASP A 271 -11.84 19.82 -1.26
CA ASP A 271 -11.19 18.73 -1.97
C ASP A 271 -11.69 17.36 -1.48
N ALA A 272 -11.78 17.16 -0.16
CA ALA A 272 -12.29 15.91 0.42
C ALA A 272 -13.73 15.65 0.00
N HIS A 273 -14.60 16.68 0.09
CA HIS A 273 -16.00 16.59 -0.32
C HIS A 273 -16.13 16.25 -1.80
N THR A 274 -15.40 16.97 -2.67
CA THR A 274 -15.37 16.70 -4.11
C THR A 274 -14.98 15.26 -4.43
N ASN A 275 -13.95 14.73 -3.76
CA ASN A 275 -13.48 13.37 -3.97
C ASN A 275 -14.50 12.32 -3.46
N LEU A 276 -15.12 12.56 -2.30
CA LEU A 276 -16.18 11.69 -1.76
C LEU A 276 -17.42 11.69 -2.67
N ASP A 277 -17.79 12.84 -3.21
CA ASP A 277 -18.90 13.01 -4.13
C ASP A 277 -18.69 12.22 -5.44
N MET A 278 -17.53 12.36 -6.04
CA MET A 278 -17.14 11.58 -7.23
C MET A 278 -17.15 10.07 -7.00
N ALA A 279 -16.80 9.64 -5.77
CA ALA A 279 -16.85 8.24 -5.39
C ALA A 279 -18.29 7.75 -5.12
N GLY A 280 -19.24 8.66 -4.84
CA GLY A 280 -20.60 8.38 -4.38
C GLY A 280 -20.65 8.06 -2.87
N PHE A 281 -19.80 8.71 -2.07
CA PHE A 281 -19.62 8.44 -0.64
C PHE A 281 -19.93 9.64 0.26
N SER A 282 -20.42 10.76 -0.26
CA SER A 282 -20.64 12.00 0.49
C SER A 282 -21.55 11.80 1.70
N ASP A 283 -22.63 11.03 1.55
CA ASP A 283 -23.58 10.76 2.64
C ASP A 283 -23.09 9.73 3.66
N LEU A 284 -21.96 9.11 3.40
CA LEU A 284 -21.39 8.03 4.23
C LEU A 284 -20.31 8.53 5.21
N VAL A 285 -19.83 9.76 5.02
CA VAL A 285 -18.74 10.33 5.81
C VAL A 285 -19.21 11.65 6.44
N VAL A 286 -19.01 11.78 7.73
CA VAL A 286 -19.30 13.03 8.45
C VAL A 286 -18.07 13.94 8.34
N LEU A 287 -18.14 14.95 7.46
CA LEU A 287 -17.10 15.98 7.34
C LEU A 287 -17.45 17.22 8.17
N LYS A 288 -16.47 17.74 8.91
CA LYS A 288 -16.62 18.96 9.69
C LYS A 288 -15.34 19.79 9.66
N GLN A 289 -15.45 21.09 9.40
CA GLN A 289 -14.30 21.97 9.60
C GLN A 289 -14.00 22.08 11.11
N GLY A 290 -12.74 21.91 11.48
CA GLY A 290 -12.35 22.02 12.88
C GLY A 290 -10.87 21.78 13.11
N ASN A 291 -10.38 22.42 14.16
CA ASN A 291 -9.02 22.22 14.65
C ASN A 291 -8.99 20.96 15.53
N ILE A 292 -8.07 20.05 15.28
CA ILE A 292 -7.88 18.83 16.10
C ILE A 292 -7.71 19.16 17.60
N LEU A 293 -7.17 20.34 17.92
CA LEU A 293 -7.01 20.80 19.30
C LEU A 293 -8.35 21.12 19.99
N GLU A 294 -9.40 21.35 19.23
CA GLU A 294 -10.70 21.82 19.73
C GLU A 294 -11.80 20.78 19.61
N ILE A 295 -11.77 19.94 18.55
CA ILE A 295 -12.81 18.94 18.32
C ILE A 295 -12.90 17.92 19.47
N PRO A 296 -14.11 17.52 19.88
CA PRO A 296 -14.31 16.42 20.82
C PRO A 296 -14.12 15.07 20.11
N ALA A 297 -13.85 14.03 20.87
CA ALA A 297 -13.94 12.67 20.35
C ALA A 297 -15.41 12.37 19.96
N PRO A 298 -15.66 11.88 18.73
CA PRO A 298 -17.03 11.68 18.25
C PRO A 298 -17.72 10.45 18.86
N ALA A 299 -16.99 9.59 19.55
CA ALA A 299 -17.48 8.41 20.25
C ALA A 299 -16.60 8.11 21.48
N SER A 300 -17.08 7.24 22.38
CA SER A 300 -16.33 6.84 23.58
C SER A 300 -15.05 6.05 23.25
N THR A 301 -15.03 5.32 22.16
CA THR A 301 -13.88 4.55 21.67
C THR A 301 -13.80 4.64 20.15
N GLY A 302 -12.60 4.45 19.59
CA GLY A 302 -12.42 4.46 18.16
C GLY A 302 -10.95 4.41 17.75
N ILE A 303 -10.73 4.57 16.47
CA ILE A 303 -9.40 4.69 15.90
C ILE A 303 -9.26 6.06 15.21
N LEU A 304 -8.25 6.81 15.64
CA LEU A 304 -7.83 8.05 15.01
C LEU A 304 -6.63 7.74 14.11
N ILE A 305 -6.73 8.04 12.83
CA ILE A 305 -5.63 7.87 11.86
C ILE A 305 -5.46 9.18 11.11
N THR A 306 -4.23 9.69 11.05
CA THR A 306 -3.97 10.92 10.31
C THR A 306 -2.57 10.94 9.72
N ASN A 307 -2.42 11.73 8.66
CA ASN A 307 -1.16 12.08 8.03
C ASN A 307 -0.95 13.60 8.18
N PRO A 308 -0.48 14.05 9.35
CA PRO A 308 -0.32 15.48 9.61
C PRO A 308 0.65 16.10 8.61
N PRO A 309 0.56 17.40 8.34
CA PRO A 309 1.52 18.09 7.49
C PRO A 309 2.94 17.95 8.05
N TYR A 310 3.92 17.68 7.18
CA TYR A 310 5.34 17.58 7.52
C TYR A 310 6.23 18.03 6.35
N GLY A 311 7.48 18.37 6.66
CA GLY A 311 8.47 18.79 5.68
C GLY A 311 8.23 20.22 5.14
N LYS A 312 8.59 20.46 3.87
CA LYS A 312 8.50 21.78 3.21
C LYS A 312 7.08 22.33 3.03
N ARG A 313 6.05 21.56 3.40
CA ARG A 313 4.64 21.91 3.21
C ARG A 313 4.10 22.89 4.25
N VAL A 314 4.76 22.99 5.39
CA VAL A 314 4.40 23.97 6.42
C VAL A 314 5.53 24.96 6.48
N GLY A 315 5.26 26.20 6.15
CA GLY A 315 6.22 27.27 6.03
C GLY A 315 7.01 27.59 7.31
N ASN A 316 6.76 26.87 8.41
CA ASN A 316 7.40 27.20 9.68
C ASN A 316 7.58 25.94 10.55
N GLN A 317 8.81 25.46 10.69
CA GLN A 317 9.15 24.40 11.67
C GLN A 317 8.72 24.78 13.10
N ASN A 318 8.65 26.09 13.40
CA ASN A 318 8.20 26.61 14.69
C ASN A 318 6.73 26.31 14.95
N GLU A 319 5.86 26.41 13.94
CA GLU A 319 4.41 26.11 14.09
C GLU A 319 4.17 24.63 14.44
N LEU A 320 4.93 23.72 13.83
CA LEU A 320 4.84 22.29 14.16
C LEU A 320 5.39 21.99 15.55
N ALA A 321 6.46 22.66 15.95
CA ALA A 321 7.05 22.52 17.29
C ALA A 321 6.06 22.98 18.38
N ASP A 322 5.24 23.98 18.10
CA ASP A 322 4.17 24.46 19.00
C ASP A 322 2.92 23.56 18.99
N LEU A 323 2.60 22.97 17.84
CA LEU A 323 1.44 22.11 17.67
C LEU A 323 1.60 20.75 18.40
N TYR A 324 2.76 20.09 18.25
CA TYR A 324 2.91 18.71 18.71
C TYR A 324 2.74 18.52 20.23
N PRO A 325 3.24 19.38 21.13
CA PRO A 325 2.97 19.26 22.57
C PRO A 325 1.48 19.41 22.89
N LYS A 326 0.81 20.41 22.27
CA LYS A 326 -0.63 20.65 22.45
C LYS A 326 -1.47 19.45 21.99
N LEU A 327 -1.08 18.86 20.85
CA LEU A 327 -1.71 17.66 20.31
C LEU A 327 -1.62 16.49 21.30
N GLY A 328 -0.45 16.24 21.88
CA GLY A 328 -0.27 15.19 22.89
C GLY A 328 -1.15 15.40 24.13
N ASP A 329 -1.29 16.64 24.58
CA ASP A 329 -2.15 16.97 25.74
C ASP A 329 -3.65 16.81 25.42
N ILE A 330 -4.07 17.18 24.23
CA ILE A 330 -5.47 17.01 23.78
C ILE A 330 -5.82 15.53 23.63
N LEU A 331 -4.92 14.73 23.05
CA LEU A 331 -5.13 13.29 22.95
C LEU A 331 -5.37 12.64 24.30
N LYS A 332 -4.59 13.01 25.33
CA LYS A 332 -4.78 12.52 26.71
C LYS A 332 -6.11 12.95 27.32
N LYS A 333 -6.57 14.18 27.03
CA LYS A 333 -7.76 14.77 27.65
C LYS A 333 -9.05 14.34 26.97
N LYS A 334 -9.09 14.34 25.61
CA LYS A 334 -10.33 14.20 24.85
C LYS A 334 -10.50 12.83 24.20
N PHE A 335 -9.41 12.06 23.98
CA PHE A 335 -9.42 10.81 23.24
C PHE A 335 -9.11 9.58 24.09
N VAL A 336 -9.44 9.63 25.39
CA VAL A 336 -9.37 8.44 26.26
C VAL A 336 -10.23 7.32 25.68
N GLY A 337 -9.68 6.09 25.58
CA GLY A 337 -10.35 4.95 24.95
C GLY A 337 -10.06 4.80 23.45
N TRP A 338 -9.36 5.77 22.82
CA TRP A 338 -8.99 5.74 21.42
C TRP A 338 -7.56 5.22 21.21
N ASN A 339 -7.32 4.59 20.07
CA ASN A 339 -5.97 4.36 19.56
C ASN A 339 -5.68 5.36 18.45
N ALA A 340 -4.64 6.17 18.63
CA ALA A 340 -4.26 7.21 17.68
C ALA A 340 -3.04 6.79 16.87
N TYR A 341 -3.12 6.94 15.54
CA TYR A 341 -2.07 6.58 14.58
C TYR A 341 -1.68 7.80 13.76
N PHE A 342 -0.39 8.12 13.78
CA PHE A 342 0.19 9.24 13.02
C PHE A 342 1.19 8.72 12.01
N LEU A 343 0.92 8.91 10.72
CA LEU A 343 1.93 8.72 9.68
C LEU A 343 2.75 9.99 9.58
N THR A 344 4.05 9.93 9.76
CA THR A 344 4.91 11.12 9.66
C THR A 344 6.27 10.79 9.09
N GLY A 345 6.78 11.70 8.24
CA GLY A 345 8.19 11.77 7.84
C GLY A 345 9.02 12.70 8.73
N ASP A 346 8.38 13.37 9.71
CA ASP A 346 9.05 14.30 10.61
C ASP A 346 9.60 13.58 11.85
N ALA A 347 10.92 13.70 12.05
CA ALA A 347 11.61 13.14 13.20
C ALA A 347 11.35 13.92 14.52
N LEU A 348 10.76 15.11 14.46
CA LEU A 348 10.46 15.95 15.63
C LEU A 348 9.16 15.51 16.32
N LEU A 349 8.13 15.12 15.57
CA LEU A 349 6.83 14.73 16.12
C LEU A 349 6.96 13.73 17.30
N PRO A 350 7.67 12.59 17.16
CA PRO A 350 7.77 11.63 18.26
C PRO A 350 8.53 12.15 19.48
N LYS A 351 9.31 13.23 19.34
CA LYS A 351 10.05 13.86 20.44
C LYS A 351 9.19 14.90 21.16
N LEU A 352 8.43 15.69 20.39
CA LEU A 352 7.70 16.87 20.91
C LEU A 352 6.29 16.55 21.39
N ILE A 353 5.66 15.48 20.91
CA ILE A 353 4.27 15.11 21.26
C ILE A 353 4.09 14.73 22.75
N ARG A 354 5.16 14.50 23.48
CA ARG A 354 5.16 14.13 24.92
C ARG A 354 4.31 12.91 25.24
N LEU A 355 4.23 11.97 24.28
CA LEU A 355 3.58 10.67 24.41
C LEU A 355 4.59 9.56 24.11
N ALA A 356 4.53 8.46 24.85
CA ALA A 356 5.28 7.26 24.50
C ALA A 356 4.52 6.47 23.42
N ALA A 357 5.11 6.33 22.24
CA ALA A 357 4.53 5.51 21.19
C ALA A 357 4.57 4.03 21.59
N SER A 358 3.41 3.35 21.55
CA SER A 358 3.27 1.92 21.80
C SER A 358 3.94 1.08 20.70
N ARG A 359 3.86 1.57 19.46
CA ARG A 359 4.52 0.96 18.29
C ARG A 359 5.07 2.04 17.36
N ARG A 360 6.13 1.69 16.65
CA ARG A 360 6.74 2.51 15.59
C ARG A 360 7.00 1.62 14.39
N ILE A 361 6.27 1.83 13.31
CA ILE A 361 6.34 0.99 12.12
C ILE A 361 6.98 1.81 11.00
N PRO A 362 8.15 1.39 10.46
CA PRO A 362 8.76 2.06 9.32
C PRO A 362 7.92 1.80 8.06
N LEU A 363 7.59 2.86 7.33
CA LEU A 363 6.81 2.85 6.10
C LEU A 363 7.42 3.83 5.10
N PHE A 364 7.00 3.75 3.82
CA PHE A 364 7.48 4.65 2.78
C PHE A 364 6.30 5.18 1.94
N ASN A 365 6.19 6.50 1.87
CA ASN A 365 5.28 7.17 0.92
C ASN A 365 6.05 7.57 -0.33
N GLY A 366 6.10 6.68 -1.32
CA GLY A 366 6.99 6.82 -2.46
C GLY A 366 8.46 6.68 -2.03
N ALA A 367 9.26 7.70 -2.26
CA ALA A 367 10.67 7.77 -1.84
C ALA A 367 10.85 8.31 -0.41
N VAL A 368 9.80 8.85 0.21
CA VAL A 368 9.87 9.48 1.53
C VAL A 368 9.78 8.41 2.61
N GLU A 369 10.82 8.31 3.45
CA GLU A 369 10.78 7.48 4.65
C GLU A 369 9.82 8.11 5.66
N CYS A 370 8.88 7.30 6.14
CA CYS A 370 7.87 7.67 7.12
C CYS A 370 7.85 6.66 8.28
N ARG A 371 7.20 7.04 9.34
CA ARG A 371 6.90 6.14 10.47
C ARG A 371 5.43 6.26 10.83
N LEU A 372 4.79 5.12 10.99
CA LEU A 372 3.47 5.06 11.62
C LEU A 372 3.67 4.88 13.13
N LEU A 373 3.23 5.89 13.87
CA LEU A 373 3.33 5.94 15.33
C LEU A 373 1.97 5.60 15.93
N GLU A 374 1.93 4.64 16.85
CA GLU A 374 0.73 4.26 17.59
C GLU A 374 0.78 4.82 19.01
N TYR A 375 -0.31 5.48 19.43
CA TYR A 375 -0.52 5.96 20.80
C TYR A 375 -1.83 5.42 21.33
N LYS A 376 -1.79 4.63 22.40
CA LYS A 376 -2.98 4.12 23.10
C LYS A 376 -3.40 5.10 24.19
N MET A 377 -4.59 5.68 24.05
CA MET A 377 -5.12 6.64 25.02
C MET A 377 -5.90 5.89 26.11
N VAL A 378 -5.22 5.62 27.22
CA VAL A 378 -5.80 4.95 28.40
C VAL A 378 -6.03 5.94 29.53
N ALA A 379 -7.08 5.71 30.34
CA ALA A 379 -7.33 6.47 31.57
C ALA A 379 -6.20 6.15 32.59
N GLY A 380 -5.57 7.20 33.15
CA GLY A 380 -4.45 7.03 34.07
C GLY A 380 -3.15 6.65 33.34
N GLY A 381 -2.08 7.38 33.51
CA GLY A 381 -0.85 7.23 32.72
C GLY A 381 -0.27 5.81 32.70
N MET A 382 0.28 5.37 31.57
CA MET A 382 1.09 4.14 31.42
C MET A 382 2.47 4.25 32.11
N ARG A 383 2.54 4.80 33.32
CA ARG A 383 3.74 4.67 34.14
C ARG A 383 3.80 3.21 34.63
N LYS A 384 4.73 2.43 34.10
CA LYS A 384 5.16 1.20 34.78
C LYS A 384 5.55 1.59 36.20
N VAL A 385 4.81 1.12 37.19
CA VAL A 385 5.25 1.12 38.58
C VAL A 385 6.56 0.32 38.56
N LYS A 386 7.68 0.98 38.80
CA LYS A 386 8.92 0.26 39.14
C LYS A 386 8.59 -0.49 40.41
N THR A 387 8.40 -1.78 40.34
CA THR A 387 8.51 -2.67 41.50
C THR A 387 9.93 -2.50 42.01
N THR A 388 10.08 -1.73 43.05
CA THR A 388 11.27 -1.76 43.90
C THR A 388 11.27 -3.15 44.54
N ASP A 389 12.14 -4.01 44.07
CA ASP A 389 12.51 -5.22 44.80
C ASP A 389 13.10 -4.80 46.14
N VAL A 390 12.26 -4.93 47.17
CA VAL A 390 12.73 -4.93 48.57
C VAL A 390 13.41 -6.27 48.72
N THR A 391 14.70 -6.30 48.49
CA THR A 391 15.59 -7.36 48.98
C THR A 391 15.52 -7.32 50.50
N GLN A 392 14.69 -8.18 51.09
CA GLN A 392 14.85 -8.59 52.49
C GLN A 392 16.14 -9.40 52.58
N ASN A 393 17.08 -8.84 53.31
CA ASN A 393 18.30 -9.48 53.70
C ASN A 393 17.96 -10.44 54.90
N PRO A 394 18.14 -11.76 54.80
CA PRO A 394 17.97 -12.65 55.93
C PRO A 394 19.37 -12.99 56.51
N ASP A 395 19.94 -12.05 57.28
CA ASP A 395 21.10 -12.35 58.11
C ASP A 395 20.95 -11.64 59.46
N SER A 396 20.34 -12.35 60.40
CA SER A 396 20.65 -12.23 61.85
C SER A 396 19.97 -13.38 62.61
N ALA A 397 20.62 -14.51 62.67
CA ALA A 397 20.33 -15.52 63.68
C ALA A 397 21.45 -15.50 64.72
N PRO A 398 21.16 -15.51 66.07
CA PRO A 398 22.19 -15.43 67.12
C PRO A 398 22.83 -16.80 67.39
N ILE A 399 24.11 -16.74 67.54
CA ILE A 399 24.93 -17.83 68.03
C ILE A 399 24.56 -18.09 69.51
N THR A 400 24.07 -19.27 69.85
CA THR A 400 24.14 -19.81 71.18
C THR A 400 24.82 -21.17 71.08
N GLY A 401 26.00 -21.26 71.78
CA GLY A 401 26.76 -22.48 71.92
C GLY A 401 26.15 -23.42 72.98
N LYS A 402 26.49 -24.67 72.87
CA LYS A 402 27.06 -25.53 73.91
C LYS A 402 27.03 -27.00 73.50
N ASN A 403 28.24 -27.58 73.62
CA ASN A 403 28.58 -28.92 74.15
C ASN A 403 27.92 -30.20 73.57
N LEU A 404 28.66 -31.01 72.97
CA LEU A 404 29.37 -32.22 73.33
C LEU A 404 29.82 -32.94 72.06
#